data_2c58dd51e7aa86b7e9cd4d7a745d5dbc
#
_entry.id   2c58dd51e7aa86b7e9cd4d7a745d5dbc
#
_cell.length_a   1.000
_cell.length_b   1.000
_cell.length_c   1.000
_cell.angle_alpha   90.00
_cell.angle_beta   90.00
_cell.angle_gamma   90.00
#
_symmetry.space_group_name_H-M   'P 1'
#
loop_
_entity.id
_entity.type
_entity.pdbx_description
1 polymer ?
#
loop_
_entity_poly.entity_id
_entity_poly.type
_entity_poly.pdbx_seq_one_letter_code
_entity_poly.pdbx_strand_id
1 'polypeptide(L)'
;ESTKVTETDVWEFENVLKDLHFFAKGIIYYDDRVSSGAKKVAELTNIDLKKFDLLDEVRKSALSAVKVMLPDKEIIGDPFWAVMETEQDSDKNTGNYEMVTDSILLFLSKKQAINYCSKIKKSAKVFGISQNHLKVLVSLQEKGMFPDFSIAFPEFEQLQENSILYYQIPHKSLKKFYLRGDNNE
;
A
#
# COMPACT_ATOMS: atom_id res chain seq x y z
N GLU A 1 -9.83 13.53 -24.42
CA GLU A 1 -9.67 12.50 -25.47
C GLU A 1 -8.33 11.81 -25.23
N SER A 2 -8.37 10.50 -24.97
CA SER A 2 -7.17 9.66 -24.81
C SER A 2 -6.50 9.52 -26.16
N THR A 3 -5.29 10.02 -26.31
CA THR A 3 -4.54 10.00 -27.58
C THR A 3 -3.78 8.69 -27.68
N LYS A 4 -4.06 7.92 -28.76
CA LYS A 4 -3.36 6.68 -29.03
C LYS A 4 -1.94 6.96 -29.50
N VAL A 5 -0.93 6.35 -28.89
CA VAL A 5 0.46 6.43 -29.37
C VAL A 5 0.60 5.75 -30.73
N THR A 6 1.10 6.49 -31.69
CA THR A 6 1.26 6.08 -33.10
C THR A 6 2.73 5.84 -33.45
N GLU A 7 2.98 5.32 -34.64
CA GLU A 7 4.33 5.15 -35.20
C GLU A 7 5.05 6.49 -35.34
N THR A 8 4.32 7.53 -35.74
CA THR A 8 4.85 8.89 -35.91
C THR A 8 5.40 9.42 -34.58
N ASP A 9 4.66 9.24 -33.48
CA ASP A 9 5.10 9.71 -32.16
C ASP A 9 6.42 9.05 -31.74
N VAL A 10 6.60 7.77 -32.06
CA VAL A 10 7.84 7.05 -31.73
C VAL A 10 9.00 7.53 -32.58
N TRP A 11 8.79 7.76 -33.90
CA TRP A 11 9.82 8.30 -34.79
C TRP A 11 10.22 9.73 -34.44
N GLU A 12 9.27 10.59 -34.10
CA GLU A 12 9.55 11.95 -33.65
C GLU A 12 10.38 11.94 -32.37
N PHE A 13 10.03 11.09 -31.41
CA PHE A 13 10.78 10.96 -30.17
C PHE A 13 12.20 10.39 -30.41
N GLU A 14 12.36 9.42 -31.31
CA GLU A 14 13.68 8.91 -31.70
C GLU A 14 14.55 10.00 -32.30
N ASN A 15 14.00 10.87 -33.15
CA ASN A 15 14.74 11.99 -33.71
C ASN A 15 15.22 12.96 -32.62
N VAL A 16 14.36 13.26 -31.65
CA VAL A 16 14.78 14.07 -30.48
C VAL A 16 15.93 13.40 -29.73
N LEU A 17 15.85 12.08 -29.53
CA LEU A 17 16.95 11.35 -28.84
C LEU A 17 18.27 11.37 -29.64
N LYS A 18 18.23 11.31 -30.97
CA LYS A 18 19.41 11.40 -31.80
C LYS A 18 20.09 12.77 -31.75
N ASP A 19 19.30 13.83 -31.55
CA ASP A 19 19.83 15.19 -31.40
C ASP A 19 20.51 15.44 -30.04
N LEU A 20 20.28 14.53 -29.05
CA LEU A 20 21.01 14.55 -27.80
C LEU A 20 22.41 13.99 -28.01
N HIS A 21 23.44 14.82 -27.81
CA HIS A 21 24.85 14.43 -28.00
C HIS A 21 25.41 13.47 -26.93
N PHE A 22 24.52 12.72 -26.24
CA PHE A 22 24.90 11.73 -25.23
C PHE A 22 23.98 10.50 -25.33
N PHE A 23 24.46 9.36 -24.83
CA PHE A 23 23.66 8.14 -24.80
C PHE A 23 22.47 8.30 -23.83
N ALA A 24 21.28 8.33 -24.37
CA ALA A 24 20.04 8.36 -23.61
C ALA A 24 19.15 7.18 -23.99
N LYS A 25 18.52 6.55 -23.01
CA LYS A 25 17.47 5.54 -23.25
C LYS A 25 16.12 6.22 -23.27
N GLY A 26 15.39 6.07 -24.38
CA GLY A 26 14.06 6.63 -24.54
C GLY A 26 12.98 5.78 -23.84
N ILE A 27 12.05 6.43 -23.15
CA ILE A 27 10.87 5.79 -22.58
C ILE A 27 9.65 6.65 -22.94
N ILE A 28 8.65 6.04 -23.59
CA ILE A 28 7.36 6.68 -23.85
C ILE A 28 6.33 6.07 -22.89
N TYR A 29 5.71 6.91 -22.09
CA TYR A 29 4.59 6.53 -21.25
C TYR A 29 3.27 6.76 -21.97
N TYR A 30 2.36 5.78 -21.91
CA TYR A 30 1.02 5.88 -22.48
C TYR A 30 -0.04 5.43 -21.47
N ASP A 31 -1.22 6.02 -21.55
CA ASP A 31 -2.33 5.74 -20.60
C ASP A 31 -3.24 4.60 -21.07
N ASP A 32 -3.65 4.56 -22.34
CA ASP A 32 -4.66 3.61 -22.81
C ASP A 32 -4.17 2.73 -23.97
N ARG A 33 -3.78 3.31 -25.11
CA ARG A 33 -3.57 2.57 -26.36
C ARG A 33 -2.25 2.88 -27.05
N VAL A 34 -1.69 1.81 -27.63
CA VAL A 34 -0.52 1.87 -28.51
C VAL A 34 -0.84 1.14 -29.81
N SER A 35 -0.47 1.71 -30.95
CA SER A 35 -0.63 1.04 -32.23
C SER A 35 0.33 -0.15 -32.36
N SER A 36 -0.04 -1.14 -33.19
CA SER A 36 0.85 -2.26 -33.48
C SER A 36 2.14 -1.81 -34.18
N GLY A 37 2.05 -0.78 -35.00
CA GLY A 37 3.20 -0.17 -35.66
C GLY A 37 4.11 0.56 -34.67
N ALA A 38 3.54 1.35 -33.74
CA ALA A 38 4.33 2.00 -32.67
C ALA A 38 5.14 0.99 -31.85
N LYS A 39 4.57 -0.19 -31.55
CA LYS A 39 5.31 -1.26 -30.86
C LYS A 39 6.52 -1.76 -31.67
N LYS A 40 6.31 -2.00 -32.99
CA LYS A 40 7.38 -2.44 -33.87
C LYS A 40 8.49 -1.40 -34.02
N VAL A 41 8.09 -0.13 -34.18
CA VAL A 41 9.07 0.97 -34.28
C VAL A 41 9.86 1.13 -32.96
N ALA A 42 9.19 1.06 -31.81
CA ALA A 42 9.82 1.15 -30.51
C ALA A 42 10.86 0.01 -30.30
N GLU A 43 10.54 -1.23 -30.71
CA GLU A 43 11.48 -2.34 -30.67
C GLU A 43 12.71 -2.09 -31.59
N LEU A 44 12.51 -1.53 -32.79
CA LEU A 44 13.59 -1.23 -33.74
C LEU A 44 14.49 -0.08 -33.24
N THR A 45 13.92 0.88 -32.54
CA THR A 45 14.62 2.08 -32.05
C THR A 45 15.11 1.98 -30.60
N ASN A 46 14.91 0.81 -29.96
CA ASN A 46 15.25 0.57 -28.56
C ASN A 46 14.61 1.58 -27.58
N ILE A 47 13.38 1.99 -27.91
CA ILE A 47 12.56 2.85 -27.04
C ILE A 47 11.60 1.96 -26.24
N ASP A 48 11.59 2.13 -24.92
CA ASP A 48 10.67 1.43 -24.04
C ASP A 48 9.27 2.07 -24.09
N LEU A 49 8.24 1.26 -24.34
CA LEU A 49 6.85 1.67 -24.17
C LEU A 49 6.33 1.18 -22.83
N LYS A 50 5.95 2.11 -21.94
CA LYS A 50 5.42 1.78 -20.60
C LYS A 50 4.01 2.30 -20.43
N LYS A 51 3.10 1.41 -20.05
CA LYS A 51 1.77 1.85 -19.66
C LYS A 51 1.84 2.66 -18.39
N PHE A 52 1.32 3.88 -18.42
CA PHE A 52 1.19 4.74 -17.26
C PHE A 52 -0.18 4.51 -16.63
N ASP A 53 -0.19 3.98 -15.43
CA ASP A 53 -1.40 3.86 -14.64
C ASP A 53 -1.33 4.91 -13.52
N LEU A 54 -2.11 5.97 -13.68
CA LEU A 54 -2.16 7.08 -12.72
C LEU A 54 -2.57 6.59 -11.32
N LEU A 55 -3.49 5.64 -11.25
CA LEU A 55 -3.92 5.07 -9.98
C LEU A 55 -2.79 4.30 -9.31
N ASP A 56 -2.00 3.57 -10.08
CA ASP A 56 -0.86 2.81 -9.58
C ASP A 56 0.26 3.74 -9.09
N GLU A 57 0.53 4.84 -9.79
CA GLU A 57 1.49 5.86 -9.35
C GLU A 57 1.01 6.62 -8.10
N VAL A 58 -0.27 6.97 -8.04
CA VAL A 58 -0.87 7.57 -6.84
C VAL A 58 -0.81 6.59 -5.66
N ARG A 59 -1.11 5.30 -5.90
CA ARG A 59 -0.98 4.26 -4.87
C ARG A 59 0.46 4.11 -4.38
N LYS A 60 1.44 4.06 -5.27
CA LYS A 60 2.88 3.97 -4.91
C LYS A 60 3.32 5.19 -4.11
N SER A 61 2.92 6.40 -4.51
CA SER A 61 3.22 7.62 -3.78
C SER A 61 2.57 7.63 -2.40
N ALA A 62 1.31 7.20 -2.30
CA ALA A 62 0.60 7.08 -1.03
C ALA A 62 1.26 6.02 -0.12
N LEU A 63 1.61 4.86 -0.66
CA LEU A 63 2.33 3.82 0.07
C LEU A 63 3.71 4.29 0.54
N SER A 64 4.40 5.09 -0.27
CA SER A 64 5.67 5.70 0.13
C SER A 64 5.50 6.69 1.28
N ALA A 65 4.46 7.54 1.23
CA ALA A 65 4.12 8.45 2.32
C ALA A 65 3.72 7.69 3.60
N VAL A 66 2.98 6.58 3.46
CA VAL A 66 2.65 5.70 4.59
C VAL A 66 3.90 5.07 5.18
N LYS A 67 4.86 4.63 4.37
CA LYS A 67 6.13 4.07 4.87
C LYS A 67 6.90 5.05 5.75
N VAL A 68 6.86 6.34 5.42
CA VAL A 68 7.47 7.39 6.26
C VAL A 68 6.73 7.57 7.59
N MET A 69 5.43 7.24 7.64
CA MET A 69 4.58 7.33 8.83
C MET A 69 4.31 5.98 9.49
N LEU A 70 5.08 4.94 9.15
CA LEU A 70 4.89 3.61 9.74
C LEU A 70 5.25 3.63 11.23
N PRO A 71 4.50 2.90 12.07
CA PRO A 71 4.79 2.81 13.47
C PRO A 71 6.14 2.12 13.69
N ASP A 72 6.98 2.67 14.55
CA ASP A 72 8.14 1.97 15.07
C ASP A 72 7.80 1.14 16.32
N LYS A 73 8.77 0.40 16.83
CA LYS A 73 8.57 -0.50 17.99
C LYS A 73 8.22 0.22 19.30
N GLU A 74 8.51 1.51 19.42
CA GLU A 74 8.29 2.32 20.61
C GLU A 74 6.85 2.87 20.66
N ILE A 75 6.14 2.84 19.54
CA ILE A 75 4.77 3.37 19.48
C ILE A 75 3.81 2.51 20.31
N ILE A 76 3.08 3.18 21.20
CA ILE A 76 2.01 2.57 21.98
C ILE A 76 0.72 2.61 21.17
N GLY A 77 0.02 1.48 21.12
CA GLY A 77 -1.30 1.40 20.46
C GLY A 77 -2.35 2.26 21.15
N ASP A 78 -3.08 3.06 20.36
CA ASP A 78 -4.15 3.93 20.84
C ASP A 78 -5.28 3.99 19.80
N PRO A 79 -6.29 3.13 19.90
CA PRO A 79 -6.38 1.96 20.79
C PRO A 79 -5.81 0.66 20.17
N PHE A 80 -5.33 0.70 18.93
CA PHE A 80 -5.05 -0.51 18.16
C PHE A 80 -3.58 -0.93 18.15
N TRP A 81 -3.42 -2.24 17.99
CA TRP A 81 -2.15 -2.90 17.69
C TRP A 81 -2.30 -3.64 16.37
N ALA A 82 -1.25 -3.68 15.57
CA ALA A 82 -1.19 -4.44 14.34
C ALA A 82 0.00 -5.39 14.33
N VAL A 83 -0.13 -6.48 13.59
CA VAL A 83 0.98 -7.37 13.26
C VAL A 83 1.49 -6.96 11.89
N MET A 84 2.79 -6.72 11.77
CA MET A 84 3.41 -6.31 10.52
C MET A 84 4.64 -7.15 10.23
N GLU A 85 4.89 -7.41 8.96
CA GLU A 85 6.11 -8.06 8.50
C GLU A 85 7.33 -7.19 8.83
N THR A 86 8.44 -7.84 9.19
CA THR A 86 9.69 -7.14 9.48
C THR A 86 10.76 -7.47 8.46
N GLU A 87 11.71 -6.54 8.26
CA GLU A 87 12.94 -6.81 7.54
C GLU A 87 13.71 -7.95 8.22
N GLN A 88 14.46 -8.70 7.43
CA GLN A 88 15.24 -9.82 7.96
C GLN A 88 16.21 -9.31 9.05
N ASP A 89 16.22 -10.02 10.19
CA ASP A 89 17.06 -9.70 11.36
C ASP A 89 16.93 -8.26 11.90
N SER A 90 15.78 -7.62 11.68
CA SER A 90 15.51 -6.25 12.09
C SER A 90 14.19 -6.13 12.87
N ASP A 91 14.08 -5.06 13.66
CA ASP A 91 12.82 -4.63 14.30
C ASP A 91 12.01 -3.68 13.40
N LYS A 92 12.53 -3.31 12.24
CA LYS A 92 11.83 -2.42 11.31
C LYS A 92 10.79 -3.18 10.54
N ASN A 93 9.59 -2.61 10.46
CA ASN A 93 8.54 -3.17 9.61
C ASN A 93 8.79 -2.84 8.13
N THR A 94 8.32 -3.71 7.24
CA THR A 94 8.40 -3.54 5.78
C THR A 94 7.29 -2.65 5.22
N GLY A 95 6.31 -2.28 6.03
CA GLY A 95 5.07 -1.63 5.61
C GLY A 95 3.93 -2.61 5.29
N ASN A 96 4.19 -3.91 5.35
CA ASN A 96 3.20 -4.93 5.08
C ASN A 96 2.48 -5.30 6.38
N TYR A 97 1.19 -5.00 6.44
CA TYR A 97 0.31 -5.41 7.53
C TYR A 97 -0.14 -6.86 7.37
N GLU A 98 -0.36 -7.54 8.49
CA GLU A 98 -1.06 -8.82 8.47
C GLU A 98 -2.52 -8.60 8.11
N MET A 99 -3.00 -9.41 7.17
CA MET A 99 -4.33 -9.28 6.61
C MET A 99 -5.13 -10.56 6.79
N VAL A 100 -6.44 -10.40 6.94
CA VAL A 100 -7.42 -11.49 6.85
C VAL A 100 -8.36 -11.17 5.71
N THR A 101 -8.49 -12.11 4.78
CA THR A 101 -9.18 -11.85 3.50
C THR A 101 -8.51 -10.62 2.84
N ASP A 102 -9.25 -9.55 2.63
CA ASP A 102 -8.76 -8.30 2.00
C ASP A 102 -8.73 -7.13 2.99
N SER A 103 -8.63 -7.41 4.29
CA SER A 103 -8.66 -6.38 5.34
C SER A 103 -7.49 -6.49 6.31
N ILE A 104 -7.00 -5.34 6.77
CA ILE A 104 -5.94 -5.25 7.77
C ILE A 104 -6.49 -5.65 9.14
N LEU A 105 -5.78 -6.56 9.81
CA LEU A 105 -6.18 -7.07 11.11
C LEU A 105 -5.67 -6.16 12.23
N LEU A 106 -6.59 -5.59 12.99
CA LEU A 106 -6.33 -4.74 14.15
C LEU A 106 -6.71 -5.45 15.45
N PHE A 107 -5.90 -5.26 16.46
CA PHE A 107 -6.11 -5.83 17.80
C PHE A 107 -6.30 -4.70 18.82
N LEU A 108 -7.27 -4.87 19.71
CA LEU A 108 -7.50 -3.93 20.84
C LEU A 108 -6.54 -4.18 22.01
N SER A 109 -5.81 -5.29 22.00
CA SER A 109 -4.88 -5.66 23.05
C SER A 109 -3.52 -6.08 22.48
N LYS A 110 -2.43 -5.52 23.02
CA LYS A 110 -1.06 -5.93 22.68
C LYS A 110 -0.84 -7.43 22.93
N LYS A 111 -1.39 -7.95 24.03
CA LYS A 111 -1.26 -9.37 24.39
C LYS A 111 -1.90 -10.28 23.33
N GLN A 112 -3.07 -9.90 22.84
CA GLN A 112 -3.74 -10.65 21.74
C GLN A 112 -2.92 -10.62 20.46
N ALA A 113 -2.41 -9.43 20.07
CA ALA A 113 -1.57 -9.30 18.90
C ALA A 113 -0.29 -10.15 19.01
N ILE A 114 0.35 -10.20 20.19
CA ILE A 114 1.52 -11.05 20.46
C ILE A 114 1.16 -12.53 20.34
N ASN A 115 0.06 -12.97 20.97
CA ASN A 115 -0.40 -14.35 20.88
C ASN A 115 -0.71 -14.78 19.44
N TYR A 116 -1.33 -13.90 18.66
CA TYR A 116 -1.56 -14.14 17.24
C TYR A 116 -0.23 -14.19 16.46
N CYS A 117 0.63 -13.22 16.65
CA CYS A 117 1.92 -13.12 15.97
C CYS A 117 2.79 -14.37 16.20
N SER A 118 2.73 -14.98 17.41
CA SER A 118 3.49 -16.21 17.71
C SER A 118 3.00 -17.45 16.98
N LYS A 119 1.76 -17.44 16.47
CA LYS A 119 1.14 -18.56 15.74
C LYS A 119 1.38 -18.48 14.23
N ILE A 120 1.69 -17.32 13.68
CA ILE A 120 1.96 -17.16 12.25
C ILE A 120 3.41 -17.52 11.92
N LYS A 121 3.60 -18.22 10.80
CA LYS A 121 4.93 -18.67 10.34
C LYS A 121 5.61 -17.62 9.46
N LYS A 122 5.70 -16.38 9.92
CA LYS A 122 6.30 -15.26 9.20
C LYS A 122 7.27 -14.50 10.10
N SER A 123 8.24 -13.82 9.49
CA SER A 123 9.00 -12.79 10.20
C SER A 123 8.09 -11.58 10.39
N ALA A 124 7.45 -11.48 11.55
CA ALA A 124 6.51 -10.43 11.87
C ALA A 124 6.61 -10.02 13.35
N LYS A 125 6.26 -8.79 13.65
CA LYS A 125 6.22 -8.23 15.00
C LYS A 125 4.97 -7.40 15.22
N VAL A 126 4.73 -7.09 16.48
CA VAL A 126 3.58 -6.30 16.93
C VAL A 126 3.96 -4.84 17.06
N PHE A 127 3.19 -3.98 16.41
CA PHE A 127 3.36 -2.53 16.41
C PHE A 127 2.11 -1.83 16.94
N GLY A 128 2.31 -0.76 17.70
CA GLY A 128 1.21 0.09 18.17
C GLY A 128 0.77 1.04 17.06
N ILE A 129 -0.53 1.21 16.91
CA ILE A 129 -1.12 2.18 15.98
C ILE A 129 -1.56 3.40 16.80
N SER A 130 -0.81 4.50 16.74
CA SER A 130 -1.19 5.75 17.39
C SER A 130 -2.36 6.43 16.67
N GLN A 131 -2.97 7.45 17.30
CA GLN A 131 -4.03 8.25 16.68
C GLN A 131 -3.60 8.88 15.35
N ASN A 132 -2.35 9.35 15.23
CA ASN A 132 -1.84 9.90 13.97
C ASN A 132 -1.75 8.84 12.87
N HIS A 133 -1.25 7.64 13.20
CA HIS A 133 -1.22 6.53 12.24
C HIS A 133 -2.64 6.13 11.83
N LEU A 134 -3.56 6.01 12.79
CA LEU A 134 -4.95 5.66 12.51
C LEU A 134 -5.64 6.69 11.61
N LYS A 135 -5.41 7.99 11.86
CA LYS A 135 -5.93 9.09 11.03
C LYS A 135 -5.47 8.97 9.57
N VAL A 136 -4.19 8.68 9.37
CA VAL A 136 -3.63 8.49 8.01
C VAL A 136 -4.22 7.26 7.35
N LEU A 137 -4.27 6.12 8.03
CA LEU A 137 -4.79 4.87 7.50
C LEU A 137 -6.26 5.00 7.09
N VAL A 138 -7.10 5.59 7.95
CA VAL A 138 -8.52 5.86 7.65
C VAL A 138 -8.67 6.81 6.46
N SER A 139 -7.87 7.86 6.39
CA SER A 139 -7.89 8.81 5.27
C SER A 139 -7.52 8.16 3.93
N LEU A 140 -6.58 7.22 3.94
CA LEU A 140 -6.18 6.48 2.75
C LEU A 140 -7.26 5.49 2.32
N GLN A 141 -7.93 4.84 3.27
CA GLN A 141 -9.04 3.94 2.99
C GLN A 141 -10.24 4.72 2.42
N GLU A 142 -10.59 5.89 2.98
CA GLU A 142 -11.64 6.76 2.45
C GLU A 142 -11.41 7.11 0.95
N LYS A 143 -10.16 7.18 0.53
CA LYS A 143 -9.76 7.44 -0.86
C LYS A 143 -9.64 6.17 -1.72
N GLY A 144 -9.95 5.00 -1.18
CA GLY A 144 -9.81 3.71 -1.87
C GLY A 144 -8.35 3.31 -2.16
N MET A 145 -7.38 3.92 -1.46
CA MET A 145 -5.94 3.66 -1.64
C MET A 145 -5.39 2.63 -0.65
N PHE A 146 -6.19 2.19 0.31
CA PHE A 146 -5.79 1.26 1.36
C PHE A 146 -6.87 0.21 1.61
N PRO A 147 -6.50 -1.02 2.05
CA PRO A 147 -7.45 -2.09 2.36
C PRO A 147 -8.43 -1.71 3.48
N ASP A 148 -9.50 -2.45 3.58
CA ASP A 148 -10.43 -2.37 4.69
C ASP A 148 -9.77 -2.79 6.01
N PHE A 149 -10.47 -2.60 7.12
CA PHE A 149 -10.01 -2.97 8.45
C PHE A 149 -10.92 -4.03 9.07
N SER A 150 -10.30 -4.94 9.82
CA SER A 150 -11.00 -5.91 10.66
C SER A 150 -10.46 -5.86 12.08
N ILE A 151 -11.35 -5.88 13.06
CA ILE A 151 -10.98 -5.96 14.47
C ILE A 151 -11.00 -7.42 14.90
N ALA A 152 -9.88 -7.88 15.45
CA ALA A 152 -9.77 -9.19 16.04
C ALA A 152 -10.44 -9.23 17.43
N PHE A 153 -11.23 -10.26 17.67
CA PHE A 153 -11.80 -10.53 18.98
C PHE A 153 -10.99 -11.59 19.74
N PRO A 154 -11.09 -11.59 21.08
CA PRO A 154 -10.48 -12.65 21.89
C PRO A 154 -10.92 -14.02 21.40
N GLU A 155 -9.99 -14.96 21.42
CA GLU A 155 -10.32 -16.37 21.18
C GLU A 155 -11.34 -16.83 22.24
N PHE A 156 -12.50 -17.29 21.79
CA PHE A 156 -13.35 -18.10 22.63
C PHE A 156 -12.74 -19.52 22.65
N GLU A 157 -12.67 -20.14 23.80
CA GLU A 157 -12.08 -21.48 24.02
C GLU A 157 -12.62 -22.58 23.10
N GLN A 158 -13.69 -22.30 22.37
CA GLN A 158 -14.37 -23.24 21.47
C GLN A 158 -13.93 -23.16 19.99
N LEU A 159 -13.04 -22.22 19.61
CA LEU A 159 -12.57 -22.10 18.24
C LEU A 159 -11.40 -23.06 18.01
N GLN A 160 -11.35 -23.67 16.81
CA GLN A 160 -10.25 -24.55 16.42
C GLN A 160 -8.90 -23.87 16.55
N GLU A 161 -7.86 -24.63 16.91
CA GLU A 161 -6.47 -24.13 16.89
C GLU A 161 -6.19 -23.41 15.57
N ASN A 162 -5.70 -22.17 15.65
CA ASN A 162 -5.40 -21.26 14.54
C ASN A 162 -6.58 -20.51 13.89
N SER A 163 -7.79 -20.58 14.43
CA SER A 163 -8.87 -19.70 13.98
C SER A 163 -8.85 -18.38 14.75
N ILE A 164 -9.15 -17.28 14.05
CA ILE A 164 -9.35 -15.98 14.66
C ILE A 164 -10.75 -15.47 14.30
N LEU A 165 -11.47 -15.01 15.31
CA LEU A 165 -12.72 -14.32 15.09
C LEU A 165 -12.42 -12.85 14.85
N TYR A 166 -12.90 -12.30 13.74
CA TYR A 166 -12.75 -10.90 13.40
C TYR A 166 -14.04 -10.32 12.84
N TYR A 167 -14.18 -9.01 12.93
CA TYR A 167 -15.28 -8.27 12.37
C TYR A 167 -14.75 -7.14 11.50
N GLN A 168 -15.16 -7.11 10.24
CA GLN A 168 -14.80 -6.04 9.32
C GLN A 168 -15.50 -4.76 9.75
N ILE A 169 -14.72 -3.70 9.97
CA ILE A 169 -15.20 -2.42 10.43
C ILE A 169 -15.15 -1.37 9.33
N PRO A 170 -16.27 -0.73 8.95
CA PRO A 170 -16.25 0.36 7.99
C PRO A 170 -15.42 1.54 8.50
N HIS A 171 -14.68 2.21 7.60
CA HIS A 171 -13.86 3.38 7.95
C HIS A 171 -14.64 4.49 8.66
N LYS A 172 -15.92 4.70 8.29
CA LYS A 172 -16.80 5.66 8.98
C LYS A 172 -16.98 5.34 10.46
N SER A 173 -17.06 4.05 10.80
CA SER A 173 -17.17 3.60 12.18
C SER A 173 -15.84 3.74 12.92
N LEU A 174 -14.70 3.42 12.28
CA LEU A 174 -13.37 3.70 12.83
C LEU A 174 -13.20 5.18 13.15
N LYS A 175 -13.54 6.04 12.20
CA LYS A 175 -13.45 7.50 12.36
C LYS A 175 -14.33 7.99 13.50
N LYS A 176 -15.58 7.52 13.57
CA LYS A 176 -16.56 7.98 14.56
C LYS A 176 -16.23 7.55 15.99
N PHE A 177 -15.75 6.30 16.18
CA PHE A 177 -15.65 5.70 17.50
C PHE A 177 -14.21 5.62 18.05
N TYR A 178 -13.22 5.66 17.19
CA TYR A 178 -11.83 5.41 17.58
C TYR A 178 -10.87 6.56 17.25
N LEU A 179 -11.18 7.42 16.30
CA LEU A 179 -10.41 8.65 16.10
C LEU A 179 -10.85 9.68 17.13
N ARG A 180 -9.88 10.18 17.88
CA ARG A 180 -10.10 11.37 18.70
C ARG A 180 -10.17 12.57 17.77
N GLY A 181 -11.26 13.33 17.83
CA GLY A 181 -11.39 14.59 17.12
C GLY A 181 -10.25 15.53 17.53
N ASP A 182 -9.77 16.32 16.60
CA ASP A 182 -9.02 17.52 16.94
C ASP A 182 -10.01 18.40 17.71
N ASN A 183 -10.04 18.27 19.04
CA ASN A 183 -10.79 19.18 19.92
C ASN A 183 -10.04 20.52 19.92
N ASN A 184 -10.17 21.22 18.80
CA ASN A 184 -9.93 22.63 18.67
C ASN A 184 -11.29 23.26 18.31
N GLU A 185 -12.14 23.38 19.30
CA GLU A 185 -13.15 24.42 19.44
C GLU A 185 -13.02 25.04 20.83
#